data_af8c8e8f6f9dedbfd97bad5c757e681e
#
_entry.id   af8c8e8f6f9dedbfd97bad5c757e681e
#
_cell.length_a   1.000
_cell.length_b   1.000
_cell.length_c   1.000
_cell.angle_alpha   90.00
_cell.angle_beta   90.00
_cell.angle_gamma   90.00
#
_symmetry.space_group_name_H-M   'P 1'
#
loop_
_entity.id
_entity.type
_entity.pdbx_description
1 polymer ?
#
loop_
_entity_poly.entity_id
_entity_poly.type
_entity_poly.pdbx_seq_one_letter_code
_entity_poly.pdbx_strand_id
1 'polypeptide(L)'
;MTARISSPSLGAASYQERGTWTTAVSHRWQYSDRHFVGDEEQTVREAEGSQVINNVHVVDLSVSYAVSKRINATLSVPFQFATRSQAVRDNRIPNQFGNGTVIDRYQTSASGLSDIKVLGSVWLLDPENNKKQNVSLGLGVLFPTGQKDHKDVFKVFATNSAGVYTPRAETRNVDNSIQPGAGAWGIIFDLYGFMEVFENVNVFAAGTYIATPQEDAGVNDGPGTTGQIWSVGDSYLFRAGFGYTFLPKQGLTFTLGGRMEGSPSTDIIGDSGGRRRPGFAISIEPGLVFAKNGWSASFSTPVAIYRNRERNFAGNSGDAAFADFITLFSLGRSF
;
A
#
# COMPACT_ATOMS: atom_id res chain seq x y z
N MET A 1 -6.43 0.11 5.36
CA MET A 1 -5.81 -0.88 4.44
C MET A 1 -4.44 -0.35 4.04
N THR A 2 -3.39 -1.11 4.22
CA THR A 2 -2.05 -0.71 3.81
C THR A 2 -1.80 -1.35 2.45
N ALA A 3 -1.79 -0.57 1.38
CA ALA A 3 -1.43 -1.10 0.08
C ALA A 3 0.08 -1.40 0.09
N ARG A 4 0.43 -2.65 -0.08
CA ARG A 4 1.81 -3.15 -0.08
C ARG A 4 2.55 -2.91 -1.40
N ILE A 5 1.91 -2.22 -2.30
CA ILE A 5 2.48 -1.89 -3.60
C ILE A 5 3.09 -0.51 -3.50
N SER A 6 4.42 -0.46 -3.41
CA SER A 6 5.16 0.76 -3.71
C SER A 6 5.01 1.01 -5.20
N SER A 7 4.44 2.15 -5.55
CA SER A 7 4.24 2.50 -6.95
C SER A 7 5.57 2.51 -7.69
N PRO A 8 5.71 1.87 -8.84
CA PRO A 8 6.81 2.17 -9.72
C PRO A 8 6.77 3.67 -10.00
N SER A 9 7.92 4.30 -10.01
CA SER A 9 8.05 5.75 -10.16
C SER A 9 7.25 6.24 -11.37
N LEU A 10 6.48 7.30 -11.20
CA LEU A 10 5.75 8.00 -12.27
C LEU A 10 6.61 8.43 -13.46
N GLY A 11 7.93 8.45 -13.31
CA GLY A 11 8.87 8.91 -14.30
C GLY A 11 9.85 7.85 -14.83
N ALA A 12 9.71 6.60 -14.45
CA ALA A 12 10.71 5.57 -14.71
C ALA A 12 10.65 4.92 -16.10
N ALA A 13 9.86 5.41 -17.00
CA ALA A 13 9.85 4.89 -18.36
C ALA A 13 10.86 5.59 -19.29
N SER A 14 11.98 6.04 -18.77
CA SER A 14 13.09 6.36 -19.66
C SER A 14 13.73 5.06 -20.13
N TYR A 15 13.81 4.89 -21.44
CA TYR A 15 14.58 3.81 -22.02
C TYR A 15 16.02 3.87 -21.53
N GLN A 16 16.54 2.72 -21.13
CA GLN A 16 17.89 2.59 -20.61
C GLN A 16 18.77 1.88 -21.65
N GLU A 17 19.99 2.36 -21.81
CA GLU A 17 20.99 1.63 -22.58
C GLU A 17 21.39 0.35 -21.81
N ARG A 18 21.76 -0.71 -22.57
CA ARG A 18 22.26 -1.96 -21.98
C ARG A 18 23.43 -1.68 -21.03
N GLY A 19 23.38 -2.26 -19.85
CA GLY A 19 24.42 -2.10 -18.83
C GLY A 19 24.19 -0.95 -17.85
N THR A 20 23.18 -0.11 -18.09
CA THR A 20 22.82 0.98 -17.17
C THR A 20 22.30 0.43 -15.86
N TRP A 21 22.82 0.96 -14.76
CA TRP A 21 22.29 0.79 -13.43
C TRP A 21 21.43 1.99 -13.05
N THR A 22 20.32 1.75 -12.39
CA THR A 22 19.50 2.82 -11.82
C THR A 22 19.24 2.50 -10.36
N THR A 23 19.54 3.44 -9.48
CA THR A 23 19.16 3.35 -8.06
C THR A 23 18.07 4.37 -7.77
N ALA A 24 17.14 4.01 -6.90
CA ALA A 24 16.14 4.97 -6.45
C ALA A 24 15.78 4.74 -4.98
N VAL A 25 15.39 5.83 -4.33
CA VAL A 25 14.72 5.83 -3.04
C VAL A 25 13.32 6.41 -3.24
N SER A 26 12.32 5.72 -2.71
CA SER A 26 10.96 6.22 -2.69
C SER A 26 10.39 6.22 -1.28
N HIS A 27 9.46 7.11 -1.03
CA HIS A 27 8.76 7.22 0.24
C HIS A 27 7.27 7.30 -0.01
N ARG A 28 6.52 6.48 0.71
CA ARG A 28 5.06 6.52 0.80
C ARG A 28 4.68 6.85 2.23
N TRP A 29 3.86 7.88 2.40
CA TRP A 29 3.22 8.19 3.66
C TRP A 29 1.71 8.07 3.54
N GLN A 30 1.08 7.45 4.55
CA GLN A 30 -0.35 7.25 4.65
C GLN A 30 -0.81 7.47 6.09
N TYR A 31 -1.81 8.33 6.28
CA TYR A 31 -2.52 8.53 7.52
C TYR A 31 -3.97 8.11 7.34
N SER A 32 -4.42 7.09 8.09
CA SER A 32 -5.74 6.47 7.89
C SER A 32 -6.51 6.51 9.20
N ASP A 33 -7.56 7.30 9.26
CA ASP A 33 -8.38 7.55 10.45
C ASP A 33 -9.89 7.53 10.17
N ARG A 34 -10.30 7.60 8.89
CA ARG A 34 -11.71 7.54 8.50
C ARG A 34 -12.15 6.11 8.28
N HIS A 35 -13.17 5.69 9.02
CA HIS A 35 -13.66 4.32 9.03
C HIS A 35 -14.82 4.11 8.07
N PHE A 36 -14.80 3.00 7.32
CA PHE A 36 -15.85 2.63 6.37
C PHE A 36 -16.28 1.17 6.58
N VAL A 37 -17.59 0.94 6.45
CA VAL A 37 -18.23 -0.38 6.30
C VAL A 37 -18.96 -0.37 4.95
N GLY A 38 -18.54 -1.19 4.01
CA GLY A 38 -18.91 -0.94 2.63
C GLY A 38 -18.35 0.41 2.19
N ASP A 39 -19.18 1.22 1.57
CA ASP A 39 -18.90 2.62 1.19
C ASP A 39 -19.49 3.66 2.18
N GLU A 40 -20.11 3.19 3.26
CA GLU A 40 -20.66 4.05 4.30
C GLU A 40 -19.62 4.41 5.35
N GLU A 41 -19.41 5.71 5.54
CA GLU A 41 -18.50 6.23 6.56
C GLU A 41 -19.08 6.11 7.96
N GLN A 42 -18.27 5.62 8.88
CA GLN A 42 -18.63 5.43 10.28
C GLN A 42 -18.30 6.69 11.12
N THR A 43 -18.99 7.79 10.85
CA THR A 43 -18.76 9.10 11.50
C THR A 43 -18.94 9.07 13.01
N VAL A 44 -19.72 8.14 13.54
CA VAL A 44 -19.88 7.90 14.99
C VAL A 44 -18.54 7.61 15.65
N ARG A 45 -17.60 6.95 14.97
CA ARG A 45 -16.27 6.66 15.54
C ARG A 45 -15.46 7.91 15.82
N GLU A 46 -15.55 8.92 14.96
CA GLU A 46 -14.91 10.22 15.18
C GLU A 46 -15.59 10.96 16.33
N ALA A 47 -16.92 11.02 16.34
CA ALA A 47 -17.71 11.67 17.39
C ALA A 47 -17.47 11.04 18.78
N GLU A 48 -17.20 9.74 18.85
CA GLU A 48 -16.83 9.04 20.09
C GLU A 48 -15.34 9.16 20.45
N GLY A 49 -14.47 9.64 19.55
CA GLY A 49 -13.02 9.53 19.67
C GLY A 49 -12.51 8.08 19.62
N SER A 50 -13.25 7.17 18.99
CA SER A 50 -12.97 5.74 18.98
C SER A 50 -12.35 5.22 17.68
N GLN A 51 -12.11 6.10 16.72
CA GLN A 51 -11.46 5.74 15.47
C GLN A 51 -10.08 5.12 15.72
N VAL A 52 -9.75 4.13 14.92
CA VAL A 52 -8.38 3.62 14.83
C VAL A 52 -7.62 4.52 13.87
N ILE A 53 -6.43 4.93 14.27
CA ILE A 53 -5.58 5.81 13.47
C ILE A 53 -4.29 5.04 13.14
N ASN A 54 -4.05 4.81 11.84
CA ASN A 54 -2.78 4.25 11.38
C ASN A 54 -1.95 5.35 10.71
N ASN A 55 -0.72 5.50 11.14
CA ASN A 55 0.29 6.35 10.50
C ASN A 55 1.40 5.46 9.99
N VAL A 56 1.55 5.38 8.68
CA VAL A 56 2.44 4.42 8.01
C VAL A 56 3.36 5.13 7.05
N HIS A 57 4.66 4.91 7.22
CA HIS A 57 5.72 5.33 6.32
C HIS A 57 6.39 4.10 5.73
N VAL A 58 6.55 4.08 4.42
CA VAL A 58 7.35 3.05 3.72
C VAL A 58 8.44 3.75 2.93
N VAL A 59 9.69 3.40 3.19
CA VAL A 59 10.85 3.79 2.42
C VAL A 59 11.28 2.59 1.59
N ASP A 60 11.28 2.71 0.27
CA ASP A 60 11.67 1.63 -0.65
C ASP A 60 12.99 2.00 -1.34
N LEU A 61 13.99 1.15 -1.19
CA LEU A 61 15.25 1.25 -1.90
C LEU A 61 15.21 0.30 -3.08
N SER A 62 15.40 0.80 -4.29
CA SER A 62 15.40 -0.03 -5.49
C SER A 62 16.67 0.11 -6.31
N VAL A 63 17.05 -1.01 -6.91
CA VAL A 63 18.16 -1.09 -7.86
C VAL A 63 17.65 -1.81 -9.10
N SER A 64 17.81 -1.18 -10.26
CA SER A 64 17.44 -1.74 -11.55
C SER A 64 18.68 -1.85 -12.44
N TYR A 65 18.72 -2.91 -13.25
CA TYR A 65 19.76 -3.16 -14.24
C TYR A 65 19.14 -3.38 -15.61
N ALA A 66 19.60 -2.63 -16.61
CA ALA A 66 19.20 -2.80 -18.00
C ALA A 66 19.99 -3.96 -18.63
N VAL A 67 19.41 -5.15 -18.63
CA VAL A 67 19.99 -6.35 -19.26
C VAL A 67 20.13 -6.17 -20.76
N SER A 68 19.16 -5.46 -21.35
CA SER A 68 19.17 -5.01 -22.75
C SER A 68 18.36 -3.70 -22.84
N LYS A 69 18.33 -3.06 -24.02
CA LYS A 69 17.48 -1.90 -24.29
C LYS A 69 15.98 -2.16 -24.04
N ARG A 70 15.57 -3.43 -23.99
CA ARG A 70 14.17 -3.84 -23.80
C ARG A 70 13.91 -4.52 -22.46
N ILE A 71 14.92 -5.10 -21.84
CA ILE A 71 14.74 -5.96 -20.65
C ILE A 71 15.43 -5.31 -19.46
N ASN A 72 14.69 -5.15 -18.37
CA ASN A 72 15.18 -4.67 -17.09
C ASN A 72 14.92 -5.69 -15.99
N ALA A 73 15.82 -5.76 -15.02
CA ALA A 73 15.66 -6.50 -13.78
C ALA A 73 15.72 -5.50 -12.61
N THR A 74 14.77 -5.59 -11.67
CA THR A 74 14.67 -4.68 -10.55
C THR A 74 14.58 -5.45 -9.23
N LEU A 75 15.38 -5.05 -8.26
CA LEU A 75 15.28 -5.45 -6.85
C LEU A 75 14.73 -4.27 -6.06
N SER A 76 13.75 -4.50 -5.20
CA SER A 76 13.13 -3.51 -4.31
C SER A 76 13.17 -4.03 -2.87
N VAL A 77 13.71 -3.21 -1.97
CA VAL A 77 13.93 -3.52 -0.55
C VAL A 77 13.23 -2.45 0.30
N PRO A 78 11.96 -2.69 0.67
CA PRO A 78 11.19 -1.72 1.42
C PRO A 78 11.41 -1.86 2.93
N PHE A 79 11.38 -0.71 3.63
CA PHE A 79 11.36 -0.59 5.08
C PHE A 79 10.10 0.14 5.52
N GLN A 80 9.39 -0.42 6.49
CA GLN A 80 8.18 0.18 7.04
C GLN A 80 8.42 0.71 8.46
N PHE A 81 7.81 1.86 8.74
CA PHE A 81 7.70 2.47 10.06
C PHE A 81 6.21 2.82 10.26
N ALA A 82 5.58 2.17 11.22
CA ALA A 82 4.14 2.32 11.38
C ALA A 82 3.74 2.42 12.85
N THR A 83 2.73 3.25 13.10
CA THR A 83 2.06 3.35 14.39
C THR A 83 0.55 3.17 14.22
N ARG A 84 -0.09 2.66 15.27
CA ARG A 84 -1.53 2.48 15.34
C ARG A 84 -2.06 2.95 16.68
N SER A 85 -2.86 4.00 16.66
CA SER A 85 -3.55 4.50 17.84
C SER A 85 -4.94 3.90 17.95
N GLN A 86 -5.34 3.46 19.14
CA GLN A 86 -6.59 2.79 19.42
C GLN A 86 -7.21 3.33 20.73
N ALA A 87 -8.54 3.42 20.76
CA ALA A 87 -9.28 3.79 21.94
C ALA A 87 -9.36 2.64 22.94
N VAL A 88 -9.30 2.96 24.22
CA VAL A 88 -9.66 2.09 25.34
C VAL A 88 -11.06 2.42 25.79
N ARG A 89 -11.96 1.44 25.81
CA ARG A 89 -13.36 1.63 26.20
C ARG A 89 -13.65 1.00 27.55
N ASP A 90 -14.42 1.69 28.38
CA ASP A 90 -15.10 1.08 29.51
C ASP A 90 -16.54 0.72 29.10
N ASN A 91 -16.76 -0.56 28.84
CA ASN A 91 -18.06 -1.04 28.39
C ASN A 91 -19.14 -1.06 29.49
N ARG A 92 -18.79 -0.75 30.74
CA ARG A 92 -19.75 -0.61 31.86
C ARG A 92 -20.42 0.77 31.86
N ILE A 93 -19.82 1.72 31.16
CA ILE A 93 -20.32 3.09 31.05
C ILE A 93 -20.76 3.31 29.60
N PRO A 94 -22.05 3.12 29.28
CA PRO A 94 -22.52 3.33 27.92
C PRO A 94 -22.42 4.82 27.54
N ASN A 95 -22.03 5.10 26.32
CA ASN A 95 -22.05 6.44 25.75
C ASN A 95 -23.40 6.73 25.08
N GLN A 96 -23.58 7.93 24.55
CA GLN A 96 -24.82 8.35 23.87
C GLN A 96 -25.18 7.53 22.62
N PHE A 97 -24.24 6.72 22.08
CA PHE A 97 -24.43 5.85 20.92
C PHE A 97 -24.68 4.37 21.31
N GLY A 98 -24.78 4.07 22.60
CA GLY A 98 -24.97 2.70 23.11
C GLY A 98 -23.70 1.84 23.16
N ASN A 99 -22.55 2.43 22.89
CA ASN A 99 -21.23 1.79 23.01
C ASN A 99 -20.59 2.11 24.37
N GLY A 100 -19.51 1.41 24.72
CA GLY A 100 -18.71 1.76 25.88
C GLY A 100 -18.05 3.13 25.73
N THR A 101 -17.95 3.88 26.84
CA THR A 101 -17.30 5.19 26.84
C THR A 101 -15.80 5.07 26.60
N VAL A 102 -15.25 5.90 25.72
CA VAL A 102 -13.79 6.02 25.52
C VAL A 102 -13.19 6.73 26.72
N ILE A 103 -12.27 6.06 27.41
CA ILE A 103 -11.66 6.54 28.66
C ILE A 103 -10.15 6.80 28.51
N ASP A 104 -9.50 6.23 27.50
CA ASP A 104 -8.08 6.42 27.22
C ASP A 104 -7.79 6.08 25.75
N ARG A 105 -6.59 6.37 25.30
CA ARG A 105 -6.02 5.92 24.03
C ARG A 105 -4.60 5.41 24.26
N TYR A 106 -4.20 4.42 23.46
CA TYR A 106 -2.83 3.94 23.45
C TYR A 106 -2.36 3.77 22.01
N GLN A 107 -1.07 3.65 21.85
CA GLN A 107 -0.44 3.47 20.54
C GLN A 107 0.40 2.20 20.56
N THR A 108 0.32 1.43 19.50
CA THR A 108 1.25 0.36 19.17
C THR A 108 2.07 0.76 17.95
N SER A 109 3.25 0.20 17.81
CA SER A 109 4.20 0.48 16.74
C SER A 109 4.81 -0.79 16.17
N ALA A 110 5.21 -0.71 14.91
CA ALA A 110 6.05 -1.74 14.29
C ALA A 110 6.95 -1.08 13.24
N SER A 111 8.19 -1.53 13.17
CA SER A 111 9.14 -1.06 12.17
C SER A 111 10.09 -2.18 11.77
N GLY A 112 10.55 -2.16 10.53
CA GLY A 112 11.50 -3.12 10.04
C GLY A 112 11.49 -3.30 8.53
N LEU A 113 12.28 -4.27 8.08
CA LEU A 113 12.29 -4.72 6.69
C LEU A 113 10.90 -5.25 6.32
N SER A 114 10.38 -4.83 5.17
CA SER A 114 9.18 -5.38 4.57
C SER A 114 9.50 -6.49 3.56
N ASP A 115 8.50 -6.90 2.81
CA ASP A 115 8.66 -7.99 1.85
C ASP A 115 9.43 -7.52 0.61
N ILE A 116 10.58 -8.14 0.35
CA ILE A 116 11.47 -7.85 -0.78
C ILE A 116 10.80 -8.29 -2.09
N LYS A 117 11.01 -7.53 -3.15
CA LYS A 117 10.47 -7.80 -4.49
C LYS A 117 11.58 -7.90 -5.53
N VAL A 118 11.46 -8.86 -6.43
CA VAL A 118 12.27 -8.96 -7.63
C VAL A 118 11.35 -8.97 -8.83
N LEU A 119 11.61 -8.11 -9.81
CA LEU A 119 10.79 -7.92 -11.00
C LEU A 119 11.66 -7.91 -12.25
N GLY A 120 11.31 -8.73 -13.23
CA GLY A 120 11.79 -8.62 -14.60
C GLY A 120 10.74 -7.92 -15.46
N SER A 121 11.13 -6.97 -16.29
CA SER A 121 10.21 -6.28 -17.20
C SER A 121 10.76 -6.21 -18.62
N VAL A 122 9.87 -6.19 -19.61
CA VAL A 122 10.21 -6.14 -21.04
C VAL A 122 9.36 -5.13 -21.78
N TRP A 123 10.00 -4.24 -22.53
CA TRP A 123 9.33 -3.39 -23.51
C TRP A 123 8.91 -4.18 -24.74
N LEU A 124 7.63 -4.15 -25.10
CA LEU A 124 7.09 -4.92 -26.21
C LEU A 124 7.53 -4.37 -27.57
N LEU A 125 7.60 -3.05 -27.70
CA LEU A 125 8.09 -2.42 -28.90
C LEU A 125 9.58 -2.05 -28.74
N ASP A 126 10.28 -1.98 -29.84
CA ASP A 126 11.68 -1.55 -29.85
C ASP A 126 11.81 -0.08 -29.42
N PRO A 127 12.52 0.23 -28.33
CA PRO A 127 12.67 1.60 -27.82
C PRO A 127 13.31 2.59 -28.82
N GLU A 128 14.19 2.13 -29.70
CA GLU A 128 14.85 3.00 -30.68
C GLU A 128 13.85 3.55 -31.70
N ASN A 129 12.89 2.73 -32.09
CA ASN A 129 11.90 3.05 -33.10
C ASN A 129 10.56 3.57 -32.51
N ASN A 130 10.35 3.43 -31.20
CA ASN A 130 9.08 3.74 -30.56
C ASN A 130 9.26 4.67 -29.35
N LYS A 131 9.83 5.87 -29.62
CA LYS A 131 10.09 6.87 -28.57
C LYS A 131 8.80 7.54 -28.03
N LYS A 132 7.74 7.52 -28.82
CA LYS A 132 6.47 8.21 -28.49
C LYS A 132 5.42 7.31 -27.87
N GLN A 133 5.60 6.01 -27.93
CA GLN A 133 4.66 5.03 -27.35
C GLN A 133 5.35 3.72 -27.09
N ASN A 134 4.99 3.06 -26.01
CA ASN A 134 5.40 1.68 -25.73
C ASN A 134 4.54 1.08 -24.63
N VAL A 135 4.64 -0.25 -24.51
CA VAL A 135 4.04 -1.03 -23.43
C VAL A 135 5.13 -1.90 -22.83
N SER A 136 5.23 -1.93 -21.52
CA SER A 136 6.09 -2.82 -20.75
C SER A 136 5.25 -3.83 -19.99
N LEU A 137 5.66 -5.08 -20.03
CA LEU A 137 5.11 -6.15 -19.18
C LEU A 137 6.17 -6.58 -18.18
N GLY A 138 5.75 -6.82 -16.95
CA GLY A 138 6.61 -7.30 -15.89
C GLY A 138 6.06 -8.56 -15.23
N LEU A 139 6.99 -9.43 -14.83
CA LEU A 139 6.73 -10.60 -14.01
C LEU A 139 7.74 -10.65 -12.87
N GLY A 140 7.28 -10.91 -11.66
CA GLY A 140 8.14 -10.88 -10.49
C GLY A 140 7.68 -11.75 -9.34
N VAL A 141 8.44 -11.71 -8.27
CA VAL A 141 8.17 -12.43 -7.03
C VAL A 141 8.30 -11.47 -5.85
N LEU A 142 7.34 -11.55 -4.93
CA LEU A 142 7.38 -10.98 -3.62
C LEU A 142 7.78 -12.06 -2.63
N PHE A 143 8.84 -11.80 -1.85
CA PHE A 143 9.37 -12.72 -0.86
C PHE A 143 8.88 -12.34 0.53
N PRO A 144 8.40 -13.27 1.37
CA PRO A 144 7.92 -12.98 2.72
C PRO A 144 9.10 -12.76 3.70
N THR A 145 9.92 -11.76 3.43
CA THR A 145 11.12 -11.42 4.20
C THR A 145 10.83 -10.50 5.37
N GLY A 146 9.70 -9.81 5.35
CA GLY A 146 9.30 -8.88 6.39
C GLY A 146 8.80 -9.58 7.65
N GLN A 147 9.00 -8.92 8.79
CA GLN A 147 8.49 -9.43 10.06
C GLN A 147 6.96 -9.37 10.09
N LYS A 148 6.30 -10.48 10.38
CA LYS A 148 4.83 -10.66 10.37
C LYS A 148 4.21 -10.82 11.75
N ASP A 149 5.04 -10.97 12.79
CA ASP A 149 4.66 -11.29 14.17
C ASP A 149 5.23 -10.29 15.19
N HIS A 150 5.48 -9.05 14.73
CA HIS A 150 5.94 -7.98 15.63
C HIS A 150 4.95 -7.77 16.75
N LYS A 151 5.44 -7.62 17.97
CA LYS A 151 4.63 -7.48 19.18
C LYS A 151 4.85 -6.12 19.83
N ASP A 152 3.79 -5.62 20.46
CA ASP A 152 3.84 -4.42 21.28
C ASP A 152 2.88 -4.52 22.46
N VAL A 153 2.89 -3.56 23.35
CA VAL A 153 2.09 -3.53 24.56
C VAL A 153 0.72 -2.90 24.29
N PHE A 154 -0.32 -3.65 24.56
CA PHE A 154 -1.72 -3.23 24.46
C PHE A 154 -2.25 -2.86 25.84
N LYS A 155 -3.02 -1.76 25.91
CA LYS A 155 -3.83 -1.44 27.09
C LYS A 155 -5.22 -2.05 26.94
N VAL A 156 -5.55 -2.99 27.80
CA VAL A 156 -6.85 -3.63 27.83
C VAL A 156 -7.50 -3.44 29.19
N PHE A 157 -8.82 -3.34 29.22
CA PHE A 157 -9.57 -3.39 30.47
C PHE A 157 -10.14 -4.79 30.64
N ALA A 158 -9.88 -5.39 31.77
CA ALA A 158 -10.38 -6.72 32.10
C ALA A 158 -10.75 -6.81 33.59
N THR A 159 -11.71 -7.65 33.90
CA THR A 159 -12.07 -7.98 35.26
C THR A 159 -10.99 -8.89 35.85
N ASN A 160 -10.39 -8.49 36.97
CA ASN A 160 -9.42 -9.33 37.68
C ASN A 160 -10.11 -10.45 38.47
N SER A 161 -9.34 -11.32 39.12
CA SER A 161 -9.88 -12.44 39.93
C SER A 161 -10.75 -12.01 41.10
N ALA A 162 -10.65 -10.76 41.55
CA ALA A 162 -11.48 -10.18 42.59
C ALA A 162 -12.76 -9.51 42.05
N GLY A 163 -13.07 -9.65 40.76
CA GLY A 163 -14.23 -9.04 40.12
C GLY A 163 -14.06 -7.53 39.82
N VAL A 164 -12.87 -6.97 40.04
CA VAL A 164 -12.59 -5.56 39.76
C VAL A 164 -12.12 -5.36 38.33
N TYR A 165 -12.78 -4.47 37.61
CA TYR A 165 -12.44 -4.10 36.24
C TYR A 165 -11.29 -3.06 36.27
N THR A 166 -10.13 -3.49 35.81
CA THR A 166 -8.89 -2.71 35.89
C THR A 166 -8.16 -2.66 34.57
N PRO A 167 -7.38 -1.59 34.31
CA PRO A 167 -6.48 -1.57 33.15
C PRO A 167 -5.37 -2.59 33.33
N ARG A 168 -5.05 -3.29 32.24
CA ARG A 168 -3.98 -4.29 32.16
C ARG A 168 -3.16 -4.07 30.89
N ALA A 169 -1.84 -4.22 31.03
CA ALA A 169 -0.93 -4.24 29.89
C ALA A 169 -0.73 -5.68 29.41
N GLU A 170 -0.85 -5.91 28.11
CA GLU A 170 -0.62 -7.21 27.50
C GLU A 170 0.25 -7.10 26.27
N THR A 171 1.30 -7.92 26.18
CA THR A 171 2.11 -8.00 24.95
C THR A 171 1.45 -8.96 23.97
N ARG A 172 1.11 -8.45 22.80
CA ARG A 172 0.44 -9.19 21.72
C ARG A 172 1.00 -8.80 20.35
N ASN A 173 0.76 -9.61 19.32
CA ASN A 173 1.05 -9.22 17.94
C ASN A 173 0.30 -7.93 17.62
N VAL A 174 0.99 -6.97 16.99
CA VAL A 174 0.36 -5.77 16.48
C VAL A 174 -0.58 -6.13 15.32
N ASP A 175 -1.52 -5.23 15.04
CA ASP A 175 -2.47 -5.43 13.93
C ASP A 175 -1.74 -5.57 12.59
N ASN A 176 -2.25 -6.45 11.71
CA ASN A 176 -1.63 -6.72 10.41
C ASN A 176 -1.53 -5.49 9.50
N SER A 177 -2.34 -4.44 9.74
CA SER A 177 -2.24 -3.18 9.00
C SER A 177 -0.94 -2.42 9.23
N ILE A 178 -0.23 -2.71 10.32
CA ILE A 178 1.06 -2.09 10.66
C ILE A 178 2.22 -3.09 10.73
N GLN A 179 1.99 -4.39 10.48
CA GLN A 179 3.08 -5.36 10.36
C GLN A 179 3.97 -5.04 9.16
N PRO A 180 5.31 -5.06 9.27
CA PRO A 180 6.21 -4.84 8.15
C PRO A 180 6.06 -5.86 7.02
N GLY A 181 5.85 -7.13 7.34
CA GLY A 181 5.68 -8.23 6.39
C GLY A 181 4.28 -8.78 6.31
N ALA A 182 3.93 -9.38 5.16
CA ALA A 182 2.68 -10.08 4.93
C ALA A 182 2.71 -11.51 5.46
N GLY A 183 3.87 -12.15 5.35
CA GLY A 183 4.05 -13.54 5.70
C GLY A 183 3.67 -14.53 4.60
N ALA A 184 3.46 -14.09 3.38
CA ALA A 184 3.13 -14.93 2.25
C ALA A 184 3.91 -14.54 0.99
N TRP A 185 4.19 -15.52 0.14
CA TRP A 185 4.76 -15.33 -1.19
C TRP A 185 3.74 -14.69 -2.13
N GLY A 186 4.21 -13.88 -3.06
CA GLY A 186 3.38 -13.29 -4.10
C GLY A 186 4.01 -13.37 -5.48
N ILE A 187 3.16 -13.55 -6.50
CA ILE A 187 3.54 -13.45 -7.92
C ILE A 187 3.11 -12.06 -8.37
N ILE A 188 4.06 -11.28 -8.89
CA ILE A 188 3.84 -9.90 -9.31
C ILE A 188 3.61 -9.89 -10.82
N PHE A 189 2.48 -9.34 -11.25
CA PHE A 189 2.19 -8.98 -12.63
C PHE A 189 2.21 -7.47 -12.72
N ASP A 190 3.00 -6.93 -13.65
CA ASP A 190 3.16 -5.48 -13.82
C ASP A 190 2.92 -5.08 -15.26
N LEU A 191 2.25 -3.97 -15.46
CA LEU A 191 1.95 -3.38 -16.75
C LEU A 191 2.23 -1.88 -16.69
N TYR A 192 2.93 -1.37 -17.68
CA TYR A 192 3.05 0.07 -17.90
C TYR A 192 2.96 0.38 -19.38
N GLY A 193 2.21 1.41 -19.74
CA GLY A 193 2.12 1.88 -21.11
C GLY A 193 2.03 3.39 -21.17
N PHE A 194 2.56 3.97 -22.24
CA PHE A 194 2.44 5.40 -22.52
C PHE A 194 2.31 5.67 -24.02
N MET A 195 1.71 6.79 -24.36
CA MET A 195 1.62 7.29 -25.75
C MET A 195 1.60 8.82 -25.75
N GLU A 196 2.48 9.44 -26.54
CA GLU A 196 2.40 10.88 -26.85
C GLU A 196 1.24 11.12 -27.81
N VAL A 197 0.24 11.86 -27.34
CA VAL A 197 -0.97 12.16 -28.10
C VAL A 197 -0.90 13.54 -28.76
N PHE A 198 -0.18 14.47 -28.16
CA PHE A 198 0.16 15.79 -28.69
C PHE A 198 1.59 16.12 -28.30
N GLU A 199 2.19 17.12 -28.91
CA GLU A 199 3.52 17.59 -28.51
C GLU A 199 3.56 17.93 -27.02
N ASN A 200 4.49 17.32 -26.29
CA ASN A 200 4.66 17.44 -24.84
C ASN A 200 3.46 16.92 -23.99
N VAL A 201 2.47 16.26 -24.60
CA VAL A 201 1.35 15.65 -23.87
C VAL A 201 1.35 14.15 -24.12
N ASN A 202 1.45 13.39 -23.06
CA ASN A 202 1.35 11.93 -23.12
C ASN A 202 0.23 11.42 -22.23
N VAL A 203 -0.38 10.31 -22.63
CA VAL A 203 -1.26 9.51 -21.79
C VAL A 203 -0.49 8.31 -21.28
N PHE A 204 -0.83 7.84 -20.08
CA PHE A 204 -0.23 6.66 -19.50
C PHE A 204 -1.26 5.78 -18.81
N ALA A 205 -0.94 4.49 -18.72
CA ALA A 205 -1.63 3.55 -17.86
C ALA A 205 -0.59 2.65 -17.18
N ALA A 206 -0.81 2.33 -15.92
CA ALA A 206 0.03 1.44 -15.13
C ALA A 206 -0.84 0.54 -14.28
N GLY A 207 -0.42 -0.70 -14.09
CA GLY A 207 -1.10 -1.66 -13.24
C GLY A 207 -0.12 -2.64 -12.63
N THR A 208 -0.28 -2.90 -11.35
CA THR A 208 0.43 -3.95 -10.64
C THR A 208 -0.60 -4.81 -9.93
N TYR A 209 -0.51 -6.13 -10.13
CA TYR A 209 -1.29 -7.12 -9.41
C TYR A 209 -0.32 -8.09 -8.73
N ILE A 210 -0.54 -8.34 -7.44
CA ILE A 210 0.21 -9.33 -6.68
C ILE A 210 -0.76 -10.43 -6.30
N ALA A 211 -0.63 -11.57 -6.98
CA ALA A 211 -1.33 -12.79 -6.62
C ALA A 211 -0.61 -13.47 -5.46
N THR A 212 -1.34 -13.82 -4.41
CA THR A 212 -0.81 -14.43 -3.20
C THR A 212 -1.37 -15.84 -3.01
N PRO A 213 -0.73 -16.87 -3.60
CA PRO A 213 -1.26 -18.24 -3.58
C PRO A 213 -1.27 -18.87 -2.18
N GLN A 214 -0.46 -18.31 -1.26
CA GLN A 214 -0.36 -18.78 0.12
C GLN A 214 -1.36 -18.02 0.99
N GLU A 215 -2.35 -18.74 1.54
CA GLU A 215 -3.43 -18.13 2.33
C GLU A 215 -3.08 -17.85 3.76
N ASP A 216 -2.32 -18.75 4.35
CA ASP A 216 -2.00 -18.70 5.77
C ASP A 216 -0.69 -17.94 5.98
N ALA A 217 -0.79 -16.77 6.65
CA ALA A 217 0.38 -16.01 7.08
C ALA A 217 1.17 -16.68 8.22
N GLY A 218 0.63 -17.72 8.84
CA GLY A 218 1.19 -18.40 10.01
C GLY A 218 1.14 -17.57 11.29
N VAL A 219 0.30 -16.53 11.33
CA VAL A 219 0.10 -15.67 12.50
C VAL A 219 -1.39 -15.39 12.71
N ASN A 220 -1.78 -15.23 13.97
CA ASN A 220 -3.14 -14.82 14.31
C ASN A 220 -3.34 -13.33 14.01
N ASP A 221 -4.55 -12.96 13.58
CA ASP A 221 -4.94 -11.58 13.32
C ASP A 221 -5.13 -10.79 14.61
N GLY A 222 -4.06 -10.27 15.17
CA GLY A 222 -4.09 -9.27 16.22
C GLY A 222 -4.86 -9.64 17.50
N PRO A 223 -5.06 -8.66 18.40
CA PRO A 223 -5.71 -8.90 19.67
C PRO A 223 -7.23 -9.10 19.50
N GLY A 224 -7.76 -10.07 20.23
CA GLY A 224 -9.22 -10.32 20.31
C GLY A 224 -9.77 -11.34 19.33
N THR A 225 -8.93 -11.92 18.46
CA THR A 225 -9.34 -12.96 17.52
C THR A 225 -8.68 -14.27 17.91
N THR A 226 -9.32 -15.00 18.80
CA THR A 226 -8.86 -16.31 19.22
C THR A 226 -8.97 -17.32 18.08
N GLY A 227 -7.81 -17.81 17.60
CA GLY A 227 -7.74 -18.97 16.70
C GLY A 227 -7.96 -18.69 15.21
N GLN A 228 -8.17 -17.44 14.78
CA GLN A 228 -8.25 -17.12 13.36
C GLN A 228 -6.88 -16.74 12.80
N ILE A 229 -6.43 -17.50 11.82
CA ILE A 229 -5.19 -17.20 11.09
C ILE A 229 -5.47 -16.11 10.05
N TRP A 230 -4.54 -15.18 9.92
CA TRP A 230 -4.60 -14.13 8.92
C TRP A 230 -4.38 -14.71 7.53
N SER A 231 -5.31 -14.45 6.62
CA SER A 231 -5.18 -14.76 5.21
C SER A 231 -4.67 -13.55 4.45
N VAL A 232 -3.55 -13.73 3.74
CA VAL A 232 -2.97 -12.69 2.91
C VAL A 232 -3.65 -12.71 1.55
N GLY A 233 -4.60 -11.80 1.34
CA GLY A 233 -5.28 -11.66 0.07
C GLY A 233 -4.38 -11.05 -1.01
N ASP A 234 -4.77 -11.23 -2.26
CA ASP A 234 -4.21 -10.53 -3.41
C ASP A 234 -4.25 -9.02 -3.20
N SER A 235 -3.40 -8.31 -3.93
CA SER A 235 -3.41 -6.85 -3.90
C SER A 235 -3.18 -6.27 -5.29
N TYR A 236 -3.78 -5.11 -5.54
CA TYR A 236 -3.68 -4.44 -6.83
C TYR A 236 -3.55 -2.94 -6.70
N LEU A 237 -2.96 -2.36 -7.75
CA LEU A 237 -2.87 -0.93 -7.97
C LEU A 237 -2.98 -0.67 -9.47
N PHE A 238 -3.94 0.18 -9.86
CA PHE A 238 -4.12 0.63 -11.24
C PHE A 238 -4.12 2.14 -11.29
N ARG A 239 -3.52 2.70 -12.34
CA ARG A 239 -3.42 4.12 -12.58
C ARG A 239 -3.56 4.41 -14.06
N ALA A 240 -4.25 5.49 -14.41
CA ALA A 240 -4.27 6.00 -15.77
C ALA A 240 -4.43 7.53 -15.74
N GLY A 241 -3.82 8.21 -16.68
CA GLY A 241 -3.85 9.66 -16.70
C GLY A 241 -3.10 10.26 -17.87
N PHE A 242 -2.81 11.54 -17.75
CA PHE A 242 -1.98 12.26 -18.71
C PHE A 242 -0.84 13.00 -18.03
N GLY A 243 0.21 13.26 -18.80
CA GLY A 243 1.34 14.09 -18.43
C GLY A 243 1.50 15.24 -19.43
N TYR A 244 1.76 16.45 -18.93
CA TYR A 244 2.11 17.62 -19.72
C TYR A 244 3.50 18.12 -19.34
N THR A 245 4.46 18.01 -20.28
CA THR A 245 5.81 18.50 -20.10
C THR A 245 5.85 20.01 -20.37
N PHE A 246 5.64 20.79 -19.30
CA PHE A 246 5.53 22.25 -19.39
C PHE A 246 6.87 22.97 -19.46
N LEU A 247 7.97 22.33 -19.01
CA LEU A 247 9.34 22.83 -19.13
C LEU A 247 10.27 21.76 -19.71
N PRO A 248 10.21 21.50 -21.04
CA PRO A 248 10.95 20.39 -21.66
C PRO A 248 12.48 20.49 -21.48
N LYS A 249 13.02 21.69 -21.56
CA LYS A 249 14.49 21.91 -21.36
C LYS A 249 14.95 21.58 -19.93
N GLN A 250 14.08 21.72 -18.94
CA GLN A 250 14.31 21.39 -17.53
C GLN A 250 13.89 19.97 -17.17
N GLY A 251 13.13 19.29 -18.04
CA GLY A 251 12.62 17.95 -17.80
C GLY A 251 11.47 17.88 -16.80
N LEU A 252 10.63 18.94 -16.73
CA LEU A 252 9.52 19.02 -15.78
C LEU A 252 8.18 18.73 -16.46
N THR A 253 7.45 17.77 -15.87
CA THR A 253 6.15 17.30 -16.33
C THR A 253 5.15 17.35 -15.18
N PHE A 254 3.99 17.96 -15.42
CA PHE A 254 2.82 17.84 -14.57
C PHE A 254 2.05 16.57 -14.97
N THR A 255 1.54 15.82 -14.00
CA THR A 255 0.69 14.64 -14.23
C THR A 255 -0.63 14.77 -13.49
N LEU A 256 -1.70 14.26 -14.11
CA LEU A 256 -3.00 14.12 -13.48
C LEU A 256 -3.63 12.80 -13.93
N GLY A 257 -4.10 12.00 -12.99
CA GLY A 257 -4.70 10.71 -13.28
C GLY A 257 -5.68 10.24 -12.24
N GLY A 258 -6.33 9.13 -12.55
CA GLY A 258 -7.06 8.29 -11.61
C GLY A 258 -6.16 7.18 -11.06
N ARG A 259 -6.39 6.81 -9.83
CA ARG A 259 -5.73 5.70 -9.13
C ARG A 259 -6.76 4.86 -8.42
N MET A 260 -6.65 3.54 -8.52
CA MET A 260 -7.39 2.56 -7.74
C MET A 260 -6.40 1.61 -7.08
N GLU A 261 -6.48 1.45 -5.76
CA GLU A 261 -5.66 0.49 -5.03
C GLU A 261 -6.47 -0.26 -4.00
N GLY A 262 -6.16 -1.54 -3.81
CA GLY A 262 -6.93 -2.35 -2.88
C GLY A 262 -6.48 -3.80 -2.79
N SER A 263 -7.34 -4.58 -2.15
CA SER A 263 -7.26 -6.03 -2.05
C SER A 263 -8.65 -6.60 -2.33
N PRO A 264 -8.79 -7.57 -3.25
CA PRO A 264 -10.10 -8.14 -3.58
C PRO A 264 -10.63 -9.03 -2.46
N SER A 265 -11.92 -9.33 -2.52
CA SER A 265 -12.56 -10.31 -1.62
C SER A 265 -12.19 -11.76 -1.97
N THR A 266 -11.84 -12.00 -3.24
CA THR A 266 -11.43 -13.30 -3.77
C THR A 266 -10.09 -13.19 -4.49
N ASP A 267 -9.25 -14.20 -4.33
CA ASP A 267 -7.95 -14.30 -4.99
C ASP A 267 -8.10 -14.95 -6.37
N ILE A 268 -7.21 -14.60 -7.30
CA ILE A 268 -7.17 -15.26 -8.61
C ILE A 268 -6.47 -16.62 -8.57
N ILE A 269 -5.60 -16.83 -7.57
CA ILE A 269 -4.89 -18.09 -7.35
C ILE A 269 -4.89 -18.34 -5.84
N GLY A 270 -5.31 -19.55 -5.42
CA GLY A 270 -5.40 -19.93 -4.01
C GLY A 270 -6.85 -19.94 -3.51
N ASP A 271 -7.03 -20.09 -2.21
CA ASP A 271 -8.34 -20.05 -1.55
C ASP A 271 -8.58 -18.65 -0.93
N SER A 272 -9.81 -18.26 -0.75
CA SER A 272 -10.21 -16.96 -0.24
C SER A 272 -10.90 -17.03 1.13
N GLY A 273 -10.91 -18.23 1.75
CA GLY A 273 -11.71 -18.53 2.93
C GLY A 273 -11.20 -17.99 4.26
N GLY A 274 -9.96 -17.57 4.33
CA GLY A 274 -9.34 -17.07 5.56
C GLY A 274 -9.83 -15.69 6.00
N ARG A 275 -9.42 -15.26 7.20
CA ARG A 275 -9.70 -13.91 7.69
C ARG A 275 -8.89 -12.87 6.93
N ARG A 276 -9.54 -11.98 6.23
CA ARG A 276 -8.94 -10.90 5.45
C ARG A 276 -9.79 -9.63 5.49
N ARG A 277 -9.22 -8.53 5.05
CA ARG A 277 -9.87 -7.22 5.01
C ARG A 277 -9.87 -6.66 3.58
N PRO A 278 -10.72 -7.20 2.67
CA PRO A 278 -10.79 -6.70 1.30
C PRO A 278 -11.39 -5.29 1.23
N GLY A 279 -11.15 -4.62 0.12
CA GLY A 279 -11.68 -3.29 -0.16
C GLY A 279 -10.68 -2.45 -0.96
N PHE A 280 -11.12 -1.27 -1.37
CA PHE A 280 -10.33 -0.40 -2.24
C PHE A 280 -10.63 1.08 -2.02
N ALA A 281 -9.73 1.91 -2.53
CA ALA A 281 -9.92 3.34 -2.68
C ALA A 281 -9.71 3.76 -4.13
N ILE A 282 -10.54 4.70 -4.61
CA ILE A 282 -10.35 5.41 -5.87
C ILE A 282 -9.93 6.83 -5.54
N SER A 283 -8.89 7.31 -6.22
CA SER A 283 -8.30 8.63 -5.97
C SER A 283 -8.08 9.40 -7.26
N ILE A 284 -8.09 10.72 -7.18
CA ILE A 284 -7.50 11.61 -8.17
C ILE A 284 -6.05 11.84 -7.76
N GLU A 285 -5.11 11.65 -8.69
CA GLU A 285 -3.67 11.70 -8.41
C GLU A 285 -2.98 12.80 -9.23
N PRO A 286 -2.90 14.04 -8.71
CA PRO A 286 -2.01 15.06 -9.24
C PRO A 286 -0.56 14.73 -8.89
N GLY A 287 0.37 15.10 -9.77
CA GLY A 287 1.79 14.87 -9.55
C GLY A 287 2.70 15.76 -10.40
N LEU A 288 3.97 15.76 -10.00
CA LEU A 288 5.08 16.41 -10.70
C LEU A 288 6.18 15.39 -10.93
N VAL A 289 6.76 15.39 -12.11
CA VAL A 289 7.87 14.53 -12.50
C VAL A 289 8.99 15.40 -13.04
N PHE A 290 10.19 15.13 -12.60
CA PHE A 290 11.43 15.66 -13.13
C PHE A 290 12.27 14.52 -13.71
N ALA A 291 12.79 14.69 -14.93
CA ALA A 291 13.71 13.74 -15.55
C ALA A 291 14.74 14.47 -16.41
N LYS A 292 15.99 14.49 -15.97
CA LYS A 292 17.09 15.14 -16.69
C LYS A 292 18.45 14.60 -16.29
N ASN A 293 19.33 14.41 -17.28
CA ASN A 293 20.74 14.05 -17.09
C ASN A 293 20.94 12.82 -16.16
N GLY A 294 20.10 11.78 -16.35
CA GLY A 294 20.14 10.58 -15.54
C GLY A 294 19.54 10.72 -14.13
N TRP A 295 19.10 11.90 -13.72
CA TRP A 295 18.31 12.10 -12.52
C TRP A 295 16.82 11.99 -12.82
N SER A 296 16.08 11.39 -11.93
CA SER A 296 14.61 11.38 -11.92
C SER A 296 14.09 11.69 -10.53
N ALA A 297 13.03 12.47 -10.45
CA ALA A 297 12.31 12.69 -9.21
C ALA A 297 10.80 12.73 -9.50
N SER A 298 9.99 12.27 -8.59
CA SER A 298 8.54 12.40 -8.69
C SER A 298 7.93 12.69 -7.33
N PHE A 299 6.84 13.46 -7.36
CA PHE A 299 5.99 13.69 -6.22
C PHE A 299 4.54 13.59 -6.67
N SER A 300 3.71 12.86 -5.95
CA SER A 300 2.27 12.83 -6.19
C SER A 300 1.50 12.69 -4.89
N THR A 301 0.25 13.16 -4.94
CA THR A 301 -0.66 13.11 -3.80
C THR A 301 -2.02 12.58 -4.25
N PRO A 302 -2.21 11.25 -4.32
CA PRO A 302 -3.52 10.67 -4.53
C PRO A 302 -4.50 11.11 -3.43
N VAL A 303 -5.59 11.79 -3.81
CA VAL A 303 -6.68 12.21 -2.93
C VAL A 303 -7.86 11.29 -3.16
N ALA A 304 -8.27 10.58 -2.12
CA ALA A 304 -9.33 9.58 -2.23
C ALA A 304 -10.70 10.24 -2.39
N ILE A 305 -11.41 9.89 -3.47
CA ILE A 305 -12.77 10.33 -3.78
C ILE A 305 -13.84 9.28 -3.50
N TYR A 306 -13.42 8.01 -3.45
CA TYR A 306 -14.30 6.89 -3.11
C TYR A 306 -13.53 5.84 -2.31
N ARG A 307 -14.19 5.21 -1.34
CA ARG A 307 -13.66 4.17 -0.49
C ARG A 307 -14.71 3.09 -0.30
N ASN A 308 -14.29 1.83 -0.36
CA ASN A 308 -15.18 0.72 -0.11
C ASN A 308 -14.46 -0.37 0.70
N ARG A 309 -14.98 -0.65 1.88
CA ARG A 309 -14.58 -1.79 2.68
C ARG A 309 -15.49 -2.97 2.32
N GLU A 310 -15.07 -3.78 1.36
CA GLU A 310 -15.84 -4.89 0.83
C GLU A 310 -16.11 -5.97 1.90
N ARG A 311 -17.16 -6.73 1.70
CA ARG A 311 -17.38 -7.97 2.45
C ARG A 311 -16.30 -8.97 2.09
N ASN A 312 -15.87 -9.80 3.04
CA ASN A 312 -14.96 -10.89 2.74
C ASN A 312 -15.67 -12.00 1.95
N PHE A 313 -14.92 -12.99 1.50
CA PHE A 313 -15.46 -14.13 0.74
C PHE A 313 -16.64 -14.84 1.44
N ALA A 314 -16.63 -14.94 2.76
CA ALA A 314 -17.72 -15.51 3.56
C ALA A 314 -18.93 -14.57 3.71
N GLY A 315 -18.93 -13.39 3.07
CA GLY A 315 -20.01 -12.43 3.13
C GLY A 315 -20.02 -11.55 4.39
N ASN A 316 -19.04 -11.70 5.28
CA ASN A 316 -18.97 -10.92 6.51
C ASN A 316 -18.51 -9.49 6.21
N SER A 317 -19.26 -8.53 6.71
CA SER A 317 -18.85 -7.13 6.73
C SER A 317 -17.85 -6.88 7.85
N GLY A 318 -17.06 -5.82 7.70
CA GLY A 318 -16.16 -5.34 8.73
C GLY A 318 -15.85 -3.89 8.47
N ASP A 319 -15.19 -3.21 9.40
CA ASP A 319 -14.74 -1.85 9.15
C ASP A 319 -13.23 -1.80 8.88
N ALA A 320 -12.81 -0.77 8.19
CA ALA A 320 -11.40 -0.45 8.03
C ALA A 320 -11.18 1.07 8.00
N ALA A 321 -10.02 1.49 8.49
CA ALA A 321 -9.57 2.86 8.38
C ALA A 321 -8.94 3.11 7.01
N PHE A 322 -9.36 4.20 6.37
CA PHE A 322 -8.84 4.70 5.09
C PHE A 322 -8.22 6.08 5.27
N ALA A 323 -7.30 6.41 4.37
CA ALA A 323 -6.71 7.74 4.29
C ALA A 323 -7.55 8.68 3.42
N ASP A 324 -7.47 9.99 3.69
CA ASP A 324 -7.99 11.01 2.78
C ASP A 324 -7.07 11.21 1.60
N PHE A 325 -5.80 11.17 1.85
CA PHE A 325 -4.77 11.22 0.82
C PHE A 325 -3.53 10.44 1.26
N ILE A 326 -2.69 10.14 0.31
CA ILE A 326 -1.34 9.61 0.55
C ILE A 326 -0.32 10.54 -0.12
N THR A 327 0.91 10.57 0.37
CA THR A 327 2.00 11.24 -0.34
C THR A 327 3.00 10.21 -0.85
N LEU A 328 3.44 10.42 -2.07
CA LEU A 328 4.40 9.58 -2.76
C LEU A 328 5.54 10.46 -3.26
N PHE A 329 6.75 10.11 -2.89
CA PHE A 329 7.96 10.75 -3.37
C PHE A 329 8.92 9.69 -3.90
N SER A 330 9.66 10.01 -4.96
CA SER A 330 10.75 9.16 -5.44
C SER A 330 11.88 10.02 -5.97
N LEU A 331 13.11 9.57 -5.74
CA LEU A 331 14.33 10.15 -6.30
C LEU A 331 15.20 9.02 -6.83
N GLY A 332 15.63 9.12 -8.08
CA GLY A 332 16.44 8.11 -8.75
C GLY A 332 17.64 8.69 -9.50
N ARG A 333 18.62 7.82 -9.73
CA ARG A 333 19.82 8.13 -10.51
C ARG A 333 20.18 6.94 -11.39
N SER A 334 20.38 7.21 -12.69
CA SER A 334 20.91 6.26 -13.67
C SER A 334 22.38 6.59 -13.98
N PHE A 335 23.21 5.56 -14.14
CA PHE A 335 24.66 5.65 -14.39
C PHE A 335 25.19 4.41 -15.12
#